data_27ebc1887b839cbd28ecf4c1b22ad30f
#
_entry.id   27ebc1887b839cbd28ecf4c1b22ad30f
#
_cell.length_a   1.000
_cell.length_b   1.000
_cell.length_c   1.000
_cell.angle_alpha   90.00
_cell.angle_beta   90.00
_cell.angle_gamma   90.00
#
_symmetry.space_group_name_H-M   'P 1'
#
loop_
_entity.id
_entity.type
_entity.pdbx_description
1 polymer ?
#
loop_
_entity_poly.entity_id
_entity_poly.type
_entity_poly.pdbx_seq_one_letter_code
_entity_poly.pdbx_strand_id
1 'polypeptide(L)'
;YLKIKDLTDRNNIEIYDKFDWEKVWKENPYLKKNDIKWFLGWLIEDDKKNIVGHIGSLPTQYYYNSIPYNGAVMSCWIVDEKYRHYSMELMRRNIAQKNIDFSIVTSANSKTESALTAFDWRKIPVKKYNEKLHIILNLKKIIDSYLKKKNINTYGLINNIIFYLSYIIFFKRINYWKKFKIKKHVIVYNKFNRKFDNFWNKLKKFNKETFMFNRSSEWINWHLSHQFETNKAIIVAEEQNDEIIGYSICLLKNVDK
;
A
#
# COMPACT_ATOMS: atom_id res chain seq x y z
N TYR A 1 16.06 13.30 3.77
CA TYR A 1 16.15 11.86 3.49
C TYR A 1 17.32 11.21 4.22
N LEU A 2 18.59 11.60 3.95
CA LEU A 2 19.78 10.92 4.48
C LEU A 2 19.76 10.74 6.00
N LYS A 3 19.47 11.80 6.76
CA LYS A 3 19.41 11.71 8.23
C LYS A 3 18.30 10.76 8.73
N ILE A 4 17.17 10.69 8.04
CA ILE A 4 16.10 9.75 8.39
C ILE A 4 16.51 8.33 8.00
N LYS A 5 17.17 8.16 6.87
CA LYS A 5 17.71 6.86 6.45
C LYS A 5 18.72 6.32 7.47
N ASP A 6 19.64 7.14 7.95
CA ASP A 6 20.60 6.75 9.00
C ASP A 6 19.86 6.27 10.27
N LEU A 7 18.79 6.97 10.68
CA LEU A 7 17.96 6.55 11.82
C LEU A 7 17.28 5.20 11.56
N THR A 8 16.73 4.99 10.36
CA THR A 8 16.04 3.74 10.01
C THR A 8 17.02 2.56 9.90
N ASP A 9 18.18 2.77 9.27
CA ASP A 9 19.19 1.73 9.09
C ASP A 9 19.73 1.20 10.45
N ARG A 10 20.05 2.08 11.39
CA ARG A 10 20.54 1.65 12.73
C ARG A 10 19.43 1.03 13.60
N ASN A 11 18.17 1.22 13.25
CA ASN A 11 17.03 0.55 13.87
C ASN A 11 16.52 -0.67 13.09
N ASN A 12 17.24 -1.12 12.05
CA ASN A 12 16.90 -2.25 11.17
C ASN A 12 15.52 -2.12 10.52
N ILE A 13 15.15 -0.90 10.11
CA ILE A 13 13.89 -0.62 9.42
C ILE A 13 14.19 -0.23 7.97
N GLU A 14 13.68 -1.02 7.06
CA GLU A 14 13.78 -0.74 5.63
C GLU A 14 12.80 0.37 5.25
N ILE A 15 13.28 1.40 4.55
CA ILE A 15 12.47 2.46 3.96
C ILE A 15 12.69 2.50 2.44
N TYR A 16 11.82 3.24 1.76
CA TYR A 16 11.96 3.51 0.33
C TYR A 16 13.35 4.07 0.00
N ASP A 17 13.85 3.78 -1.18
CA ASP A 17 15.02 4.48 -1.72
C ASP A 17 14.75 6.00 -1.84
N LYS A 18 15.81 6.77 -2.16
CA LYS A 18 15.68 8.23 -2.19
C LYS A 18 14.66 8.70 -3.23
N PHE A 19 14.61 8.05 -4.39
CA PHE A 19 13.71 8.43 -5.47
C PHE A 19 12.25 8.20 -5.08
N ASP A 20 11.92 7.00 -4.59
CA ASP A 20 10.58 6.67 -4.13
C ASP A 20 10.16 7.50 -2.91
N TRP A 21 11.13 7.79 -2.00
CA TRP A 21 10.88 8.69 -0.87
C TRP A 21 10.48 10.09 -1.32
N GLU A 22 11.26 10.71 -2.24
CA GLU A 22 10.95 12.04 -2.74
C GLU A 22 9.61 12.08 -3.44
N LYS A 23 9.27 11.07 -4.20
CA LYS A 23 7.98 10.93 -4.86
C LYS A 23 6.82 10.88 -3.86
N VAL A 24 6.95 10.08 -2.81
CA VAL A 24 5.92 9.95 -1.76
C VAL A 24 5.73 11.26 -0.99
N TRP A 25 6.82 11.97 -0.65
CA TRP A 25 6.77 13.11 0.25
C TRP A 25 6.68 14.47 -0.44
N LYS A 26 7.16 14.61 -1.69
CA LYS A 26 7.17 15.88 -2.41
C LYS A 26 6.11 15.97 -3.51
N GLU A 27 5.78 14.83 -4.12
CA GLU A 27 4.86 14.77 -5.25
C GLU A 27 3.44 14.35 -4.86
N ASN A 28 3.18 14.18 -3.57
CA ASN A 28 1.84 13.85 -3.07
C ASN A 28 0.82 14.89 -3.56
N PRO A 29 -0.23 14.48 -4.28
CA PRO A 29 -1.21 15.39 -4.88
C PRO A 29 -1.87 16.34 -3.88
N TYR A 30 -2.02 15.92 -2.61
CA TYR A 30 -2.64 16.76 -1.58
C TYR A 30 -1.76 17.92 -1.13
N LEU A 31 -0.44 17.84 -1.29
CA LEU A 31 0.46 18.93 -0.97
C LEU A 31 0.32 20.10 -1.96
N LYS A 32 -0.17 19.82 -3.17
CA LYS A 32 -0.26 20.80 -4.26
C LYS A 32 -1.62 21.49 -4.36
N LYS A 33 -2.67 20.88 -3.82
CA LYS A 33 -4.06 21.28 -4.10
C LYS A 33 -4.72 22.16 -3.05
N ASN A 34 -4.19 22.17 -1.84
CA ASN A 34 -4.88 22.79 -0.72
C ASN A 34 -4.02 23.90 -0.14
N ASP A 35 -4.62 25.05 0.18
CA ASP A 35 -4.04 26.10 1.03
C ASP A 35 -3.77 25.59 2.48
N ILE A 36 -3.82 24.27 2.68
CA ILE A 36 -3.58 23.60 3.95
C ILE A 36 -2.08 23.46 4.16
N LYS A 37 -1.56 24.07 5.20
CA LYS A 37 -0.21 23.81 5.66
C LYS A 37 -0.15 22.43 6.32
N TRP A 38 0.33 21.44 5.58
CA TRP A 38 0.56 20.11 6.09
C TRP A 38 1.85 20.02 6.91
N PHE A 39 1.75 19.39 8.06
CA PHE A 39 2.94 18.94 8.81
C PHE A 39 3.27 17.51 8.36
N LEU A 40 4.42 17.35 7.68
CA LEU A 40 4.83 16.05 7.13
C LEU A 40 5.44 15.11 8.18
N GLY A 41 5.50 15.56 9.43
CA GLY A 41 5.99 14.79 10.56
C GLY A 41 6.80 15.60 11.54
N TRP A 42 7.37 14.92 12.51
CA TRP A 42 8.18 15.50 13.55
C TRP A 42 9.49 14.71 13.71
N LEU A 43 10.49 15.43 14.15
CA LEU A 43 11.83 14.89 14.41
C LEU A 43 12.22 15.18 15.86
N ILE A 44 13.04 14.29 16.42
CA ILE A 44 13.82 14.56 17.64
C ILE A 44 15.27 14.69 17.21
N GLU A 45 15.90 15.78 17.57
CA GLU A 45 17.35 15.99 17.42
C GLU A 45 18.04 15.92 18.79
N ASP A 46 19.20 15.30 18.84
CA ASP A 46 20.09 15.36 20.00
C ASP A 46 20.91 16.67 20.02
N ASP A 47 21.71 16.88 21.05
CA ASP A 47 22.56 18.07 21.20
C ASP A 47 23.58 18.20 20.08
N LYS A 48 23.93 17.12 19.40
CA LYS A 48 24.85 17.06 18.26
C LYS A 48 24.15 17.22 16.90
N LYS A 49 22.86 17.54 16.88
CA LYS A 49 22.02 17.66 15.67
C LYS A 49 21.85 16.37 14.87
N ASN A 50 22.01 15.22 15.51
CA ASN A 50 21.64 13.95 14.93
C ASN A 50 20.13 13.72 15.09
N ILE A 51 19.48 13.14 14.07
CA ILE A 51 18.10 12.71 14.19
C ILE A 51 18.06 11.40 14.97
N VAL A 52 17.44 11.44 16.15
CA VAL A 52 17.29 10.31 17.06
C VAL A 52 15.86 9.83 17.23
N GLY A 53 14.92 10.53 16.62
CA GLY A 53 13.52 10.12 16.54
C GLY A 53 12.81 10.74 15.33
N HIS A 54 11.85 10.02 14.79
CA HIS A 54 11.04 10.43 13.65
C HIS A 54 9.65 9.83 13.72
N ILE A 55 8.65 10.61 13.32
CA ILE A 55 7.31 10.15 12.99
C ILE A 55 6.85 10.92 11.75
N GLY A 56 6.52 10.21 10.70
CA GLY A 56 6.01 10.79 9.47
C GLY A 56 4.48 10.90 9.46
N SER A 57 3.97 11.90 8.76
CA SER A 57 2.55 12.19 8.61
C SER A 57 2.26 12.43 7.13
N LEU A 58 1.87 11.38 6.41
CA LEU A 58 1.64 11.45 4.96
C LEU A 58 0.20 11.86 4.68
N PRO A 59 -0.02 13.01 3.98
CA PRO A 59 -1.36 13.47 3.64
C PRO A 59 -2.14 12.46 2.82
N THR A 60 -3.41 12.27 3.17
CA THR A 60 -4.35 11.41 2.45
C THR A 60 -5.75 12.01 2.49
N GLN A 61 -6.66 11.47 1.69
CA GLN A 61 -8.05 11.89 1.70
C GLN A 61 -8.99 10.70 1.57
N TYR A 62 -10.05 10.74 2.35
CA TYR A 62 -11.14 9.78 2.30
C TYR A 62 -12.46 10.52 2.05
N TYR A 63 -13.45 9.78 1.65
CA TYR A 63 -14.79 10.30 1.41
C TYR A 63 -15.83 9.53 2.23
N TYR A 64 -16.71 10.27 2.86
CA TYR A 64 -17.91 9.74 3.50
C TYR A 64 -19.10 10.61 3.07
N ASN A 65 -20.16 10.00 2.59
CA ASN A 65 -21.33 10.72 2.06
C ASN A 65 -20.96 11.77 0.99
N SER A 66 -19.99 11.43 0.11
CA SER A 66 -19.40 12.32 -0.91
C SER A 66 -18.63 13.54 -0.36
N ILE A 67 -18.53 13.71 0.95
CA ILE A 67 -17.78 14.79 1.61
C ILE A 67 -16.34 14.32 1.77
N PRO A 68 -15.33 15.15 1.38
CA PRO A 68 -13.93 14.83 1.61
C PRO A 68 -13.52 15.06 3.05
N TYR A 69 -12.74 14.14 3.60
CA TYR A 69 -12.09 14.22 4.91
C TYR A 69 -10.58 14.13 4.73
N ASN A 70 -9.87 15.06 5.30
CA ASN A 70 -8.42 15.11 5.24
C ASN A 70 -7.82 14.21 6.32
N GLY A 71 -6.98 13.31 5.91
CA GLY A 71 -6.34 12.36 6.81
C GLY A 71 -4.83 12.41 6.75
N ALA A 72 -4.19 11.80 7.73
CA ALA A 72 -2.77 11.54 7.74
C ALA A 72 -2.49 10.05 7.93
N VAL A 73 -1.68 9.49 7.05
CA VAL A 73 -1.13 8.14 7.25
C VAL A 73 0.15 8.28 8.07
N MET A 74 0.13 7.75 9.28
CA MET A 74 1.32 7.70 10.12
C MET A 74 2.33 6.72 9.51
N SER A 75 3.57 7.17 9.38
CA SER A 75 4.64 6.40 8.76
C SER A 75 5.93 6.53 9.55
N CYS A 76 6.73 5.46 9.58
CA CYS A 76 8.08 5.46 10.13
C CYS A 76 8.19 6.05 11.56
N TRP A 77 7.35 5.59 12.47
CA TRP A 77 7.47 5.97 13.88
C TRP A 77 8.62 5.19 14.53
N ILE A 78 9.73 5.88 14.69
CA ILE A 78 11.01 5.31 15.13
C ILE A 78 11.65 6.25 16.13
N VAL A 79 12.19 5.72 17.20
CA VAL A 79 13.01 6.46 18.17
C VAL A 79 14.13 5.56 18.65
N ASP A 80 15.37 6.07 18.65
CA ASP A 80 16.53 5.37 19.18
C ASP A 80 16.31 4.98 20.65
N GLU A 81 16.85 3.85 21.06
CA GLU A 81 16.59 3.25 22.37
C GLU A 81 16.82 4.21 23.53
N LYS A 82 17.90 4.94 23.50
CA LYS A 82 18.27 5.93 24.53
C LYS A 82 17.23 7.05 24.68
N TYR A 83 16.47 7.36 23.62
CA TYR A 83 15.53 8.48 23.54
C TYR A 83 14.07 8.03 23.55
N ARG A 84 13.78 6.76 23.81
CA ARG A 84 12.40 6.20 23.76
C ARG A 84 11.38 6.89 24.66
N HIS A 85 11.81 7.53 25.71
CA HIS A 85 10.93 8.32 26.58
C HIS A 85 10.27 9.50 25.86
N TYR A 86 10.84 10.00 24.74
CA TYR A 86 10.22 11.01 23.88
C TYR A 86 9.27 10.43 22.82
N SER A 87 9.15 9.11 22.71
CA SER A 87 8.34 8.47 21.66
C SER A 87 6.87 8.88 21.74
N MET A 88 6.33 8.96 22.96
CA MET A 88 4.94 9.34 23.17
C MET A 88 4.69 10.82 22.85
N GLU A 89 5.66 11.70 23.07
CA GLU A 89 5.56 13.11 22.68
C GLU A 89 5.49 13.28 21.15
N LEU A 90 6.27 12.50 20.38
CA LEU A 90 6.14 12.47 18.92
C LEU A 90 4.73 12.08 18.49
N MET A 91 4.17 11.04 19.09
CA MET A 91 2.81 10.59 18.81
C MET A 91 1.78 11.67 19.15
N ARG A 92 1.90 12.28 20.33
CA ARG A 92 1.00 13.36 20.77
C ARG A 92 1.00 14.53 19.78
N ARG A 93 2.17 14.94 19.30
CA ARG A 93 2.30 16.00 18.27
C ARG A 93 1.70 15.59 16.95
N ASN A 94 1.87 14.33 16.55
CA ASN A 94 1.30 13.81 15.31
C ASN A 94 -0.23 13.83 15.36
N ILE A 95 -0.83 13.45 16.48
CA ILE A 95 -2.29 13.43 16.66
C ILE A 95 -2.86 14.86 16.79
N ALA A 96 -2.12 15.79 17.41
CA ALA A 96 -2.57 17.15 17.67
C ALA A 96 -2.55 18.07 16.43
N GLN A 97 -2.39 17.54 15.22
CA GLN A 97 -2.45 18.33 13.98
C GLN A 97 -3.84 18.93 13.78
N LYS A 98 -3.90 20.26 13.57
CA LYS A 98 -5.19 20.96 13.48
C LYS A 98 -5.90 20.82 12.12
N ASN A 99 -5.18 20.42 11.07
CA ASN A 99 -5.70 20.45 9.69
C ASN A 99 -6.06 19.06 9.15
N ILE A 100 -6.16 18.07 10.03
CA ILE A 100 -6.57 16.71 9.69
C ILE A 100 -7.82 16.31 10.48
N ASP A 101 -8.71 15.61 9.83
CA ASP A 101 -9.94 15.09 10.45
C ASP A 101 -9.71 13.75 11.14
N PHE A 102 -8.71 12.98 10.67
CA PHE A 102 -8.36 11.66 11.22
C PHE A 102 -6.92 11.26 10.89
N SER A 103 -6.39 10.33 11.68
CA SER A 103 -5.11 9.66 11.38
C SER A 103 -5.33 8.15 11.20
N ILE A 104 -4.51 7.51 10.37
CA ILE A 104 -4.58 6.08 10.09
C ILE A 104 -3.19 5.44 10.13
N VAL A 105 -3.11 4.20 10.61
CA VAL A 105 -1.91 3.36 10.57
C VAL A 105 -2.23 2.09 9.82
N THR A 106 -1.47 1.80 8.78
CA THR A 106 -1.71 0.64 7.91
C THR A 106 -0.78 -0.55 8.18
N SER A 107 0.28 -0.36 8.97
CA SER A 107 1.36 -1.34 9.16
C SER A 107 1.82 -1.43 10.62
N ALA A 108 0.89 -1.31 11.59
CA ALA A 108 1.22 -1.46 12.99
C ALA A 108 1.66 -2.90 13.30
N ASN A 109 2.81 -3.05 13.97
CA ASN A 109 3.20 -4.28 14.63
C ASN A 109 2.58 -4.35 16.06
N SER A 110 2.73 -5.48 16.75
CA SER A 110 2.13 -5.66 18.08
C SER A 110 2.54 -4.61 19.11
N LYS A 111 3.79 -4.14 19.09
CA LYS A 111 4.30 -3.08 19.98
C LYS A 111 3.65 -1.73 19.66
N THR A 112 3.56 -1.40 18.38
CA THR A 112 2.89 -0.18 17.91
C THR A 112 1.39 -0.23 18.23
N GLU A 113 0.73 -1.36 18.01
CA GLU A 113 -0.69 -1.55 18.32
C GLU A 113 -1.00 -1.27 19.80
N SER A 114 -0.19 -1.80 20.72
CA SER A 114 -0.32 -1.53 22.16
C SER A 114 -0.18 -0.06 22.50
N ALA A 115 0.80 0.63 21.91
CA ALA A 115 1.00 2.06 22.12
C ALA A 115 -0.16 2.89 21.55
N LEU A 116 -0.69 2.53 20.37
CA LEU A 116 -1.83 3.21 19.74
C LEU A 116 -3.10 3.07 20.59
N THR A 117 -3.32 1.91 21.21
CA THR A 117 -4.46 1.69 22.10
C THR A 117 -4.44 2.66 23.30
N ALA A 118 -3.26 3.02 23.81
CA ALA A 118 -3.12 4.01 24.88
C ALA A 118 -3.53 5.44 24.46
N PHE A 119 -3.64 5.71 23.16
CA PHE A 119 -4.16 6.97 22.59
C PHE A 119 -5.59 6.84 22.04
N ASP A 120 -6.35 5.87 22.49
CA ASP A 120 -7.75 5.65 22.06
C ASP A 120 -7.90 5.30 20.56
N TRP A 121 -6.85 4.83 19.92
CA TRP A 121 -6.96 4.36 18.55
C TRP A 121 -7.74 3.06 18.49
N ARG A 122 -8.58 2.99 17.47
CA ARG A 122 -9.43 1.82 17.27
C ARG A 122 -8.96 1.01 16.08
N LYS A 123 -8.86 -0.30 16.29
CA LYS A 123 -8.63 -1.23 15.19
C LYS A 123 -9.86 -1.28 14.30
N ILE A 124 -9.68 -0.99 13.02
CA ILE A 124 -10.77 -1.15 12.06
C ILE A 124 -11.03 -2.65 11.90
N PRO A 125 -12.27 -3.13 12.08
CA PRO A 125 -12.59 -4.54 11.91
C PRO A 125 -12.34 -4.97 10.47
N VAL A 126 -11.44 -5.93 10.28
CA VAL A 126 -10.93 -6.34 8.97
C VAL A 126 -11.37 -7.78 8.67
N LYS A 127 -12.65 -8.05 8.66
CA LYS A 127 -13.15 -9.30 8.10
C LYS A 127 -12.98 -9.22 6.58
N LYS A 128 -12.22 -10.02 5.94
CA LYS A 128 -12.00 -10.10 4.47
C LYS A 128 -11.05 -9.04 3.85
N TYR A 129 -10.67 -7.96 4.53
CA TYR A 129 -9.72 -6.98 3.97
C TYR A 129 -8.30 -7.55 3.77
N ASN A 130 -7.96 -8.61 4.51
CA ASN A 130 -6.69 -9.31 4.38
C ASN A 130 -6.70 -10.41 3.31
N GLU A 131 -7.86 -10.67 2.70
CA GLU A 131 -7.95 -11.62 1.61
C GLU A 131 -7.33 -11.02 0.35
N LYS A 132 -6.32 -11.68 -0.19
CA LYS A 132 -5.66 -11.30 -1.43
C LYS A 132 -5.88 -12.40 -2.45
N LEU A 133 -6.39 -12.04 -3.62
CA LEU A 133 -6.43 -12.94 -4.75
C LEU A 133 -5.03 -12.99 -5.38
N HIS A 134 -4.42 -14.17 -5.40
CA HIS A 134 -3.15 -14.40 -6.06
C HIS A 134 -3.36 -15.24 -7.32
N ILE A 135 -2.87 -14.73 -8.46
CA ILE A 135 -2.82 -15.47 -9.71
C ILE A 135 -1.37 -15.90 -9.93
N ILE A 136 -1.15 -17.21 -9.96
CA ILE A 136 0.18 -17.78 -10.15
C ILE A 136 0.51 -17.75 -11.64
N LEU A 137 1.50 -16.94 -12.05
CA LEU A 137 1.96 -16.84 -13.43
C LEU A 137 3.13 -17.81 -13.72
N ASN A 138 3.96 -18.10 -12.73
CA ASN A 138 5.10 -18.99 -12.86
C ASN A 138 5.18 -19.96 -11.67
N LEU A 139 4.59 -21.13 -11.83
CA LEU A 139 4.55 -22.14 -10.78
C LEU A 139 5.92 -22.68 -10.41
N LYS A 140 6.82 -22.88 -11.42
CA LYS A 140 8.18 -23.36 -11.18
C LYS A 140 8.94 -22.46 -10.24
N LYS A 141 8.90 -21.16 -10.50
CA LYS A 141 9.58 -20.14 -9.68
C LYS A 141 9.09 -20.13 -8.23
N ILE A 142 7.79 -20.36 -8.02
CA ILE A 142 7.21 -20.46 -6.67
C ILE A 142 7.71 -21.69 -5.94
N ILE A 143 7.73 -22.84 -6.62
CA ILE A 143 8.20 -24.10 -6.03
C ILE A 143 9.68 -23.98 -5.68
N ASP A 144 10.52 -23.50 -6.58
CA ASP A 144 11.96 -23.33 -6.36
C ASP A 144 12.22 -22.39 -5.16
N SER A 145 11.51 -21.27 -5.08
CA SER A 145 11.61 -20.34 -3.96
C SER A 145 11.16 -20.97 -2.63
N TYR A 146 10.09 -21.75 -2.63
CA TYR A 146 9.61 -22.45 -1.43
C TYR A 146 10.62 -23.50 -0.93
N LEU A 147 11.17 -24.32 -1.85
CA LEU A 147 12.17 -25.34 -1.53
C LEU A 147 13.44 -24.69 -0.96
N LYS A 148 13.91 -23.61 -1.58
CA LYS A 148 15.05 -22.82 -1.10
C LYS A 148 14.80 -22.27 0.32
N LYS A 149 13.62 -21.70 0.58
CA LYS A 149 13.26 -21.16 1.90
C LYS A 149 13.19 -22.22 2.99
N LYS A 150 12.87 -23.46 2.63
CA LYS A 150 12.83 -24.62 3.55
C LYS A 150 14.17 -25.34 3.65
N ASN A 151 15.22 -24.86 2.98
CA ASN A 151 16.52 -25.56 2.88
C ASN A 151 16.40 -27.01 2.40
N ILE A 152 15.39 -27.30 1.55
CA ILE A 152 15.18 -28.62 0.99
C ILE A 152 16.03 -28.71 -0.27
N ASN A 153 17.15 -29.42 -0.16
CA ASN A 153 18.02 -29.67 -1.31
C ASN A 153 17.51 -30.95 -2.00
N THR A 154 16.72 -30.79 -3.04
CA THR A 154 16.18 -31.94 -3.80
C THR A 154 17.04 -32.15 -5.05
N TYR A 155 17.45 -33.38 -5.29
CA TYR A 155 18.10 -33.74 -6.55
C TYR A 155 17.16 -33.47 -7.74
N GLY A 156 17.70 -33.03 -8.89
CA GLY A 156 16.96 -32.49 -10.03
C GLY A 156 15.77 -33.35 -10.54
N LEU A 157 15.81 -34.67 -10.39
CA LEU A 157 14.70 -35.58 -10.71
C LEU A 157 13.47 -35.37 -9.81
N ILE A 158 13.68 -35.21 -8.50
CA ILE A 158 12.59 -35.01 -7.52
C ILE A 158 11.93 -33.64 -7.75
N ASN A 159 12.71 -32.61 -8.05
CA ASN A 159 12.19 -31.28 -8.40
C ASN A 159 11.29 -31.34 -9.64
N ASN A 160 11.66 -32.10 -10.65
CA ASN A 160 10.86 -32.28 -11.86
C ASN A 160 9.55 -33.03 -11.57
N ILE A 161 9.56 -34.03 -10.70
CA ILE A 161 8.36 -34.78 -10.31
C ILE A 161 7.41 -33.88 -9.52
N ILE A 162 7.91 -33.13 -8.52
CA ILE A 162 7.13 -32.16 -7.72
C ILE A 162 6.52 -31.09 -8.64
N PHE A 163 7.32 -30.58 -9.58
CA PHE A 163 6.85 -29.62 -10.57
C PHE A 163 5.74 -30.20 -11.44
N TYR A 164 5.92 -31.42 -11.96
CA TYR A 164 4.94 -32.06 -12.82
C TYR A 164 3.61 -32.33 -12.11
N LEU A 165 3.65 -32.85 -10.89
CA LEU A 165 2.45 -33.07 -10.07
C LEU A 165 1.73 -31.74 -9.74
N SER A 166 2.49 -30.72 -9.35
CA SER A 166 1.96 -29.38 -9.08
C SER A 166 1.36 -28.76 -10.33
N TYR A 167 1.98 -28.96 -11.49
CA TYR A 167 1.50 -28.50 -12.80
C TYR A 167 0.16 -29.15 -13.17
N ILE A 168 -0.01 -30.46 -12.94
CA ILE A 168 -1.28 -31.15 -13.21
C ILE A 168 -2.40 -30.59 -12.34
N ILE A 169 -2.15 -30.39 -11.04
CA ILE A 169 -3.14 -29.82 -10.10
C ILE A 169 -3.50 -28.38 -10.53
N PHE A 170 -2.50 -27.61 -10.88
CA PHE A 170 -2.68 -26.23 -11.32
C PHE A 170 -3.44 -26.14 -12.65
N PHE A 171 -3.13 -27.01 -13.61
CA PHE A 171 -3.80 -27.05 -14.93
C PHE A 171 -5.27 -27.46 -14.82
N LYS A 172 -5.62 -28.40 -13.93
CA LYS A 172 -7.01 -28.72 -13.63
C LYS A 172 -7.77 -27.51 -13.08
N ARG A 173 -7.13 -26.70 -12.24
CA ARG A 173 -7.70 -25.44 -11.73
C ARG A 173 -7.83 -24.36 -12.80
N ILE A 174 -6.83 -24.17 -13.66
CA ILE A 174 -6.90 -23.21 -14.78
C ILE A 174 -7.99 -23.60 -15.77
N ASN A 175 -8.15 -24.88 -16.09
CA ASN A 175 -9.22 -25.32 -16.99
C ASN A 175 -10.61 -25.05 -16.40
N TYR A 176 -10.75 -25.02 -15.07
CA TYR A 176 -11.98 -24.54 -14.43
C TYR A 176 -12.22 -23.05 -14.72
N TRP A 177 -11.17 -22.21 -14.64
CA TRP A 177 -11.25 -20.77 -14.94
C TRP A 177 -11.48 -20.48 -16.43
N LYS A 178 -10.98 -21.31 -17.35
CA LYS A 178 -11.24 -21.17 -18.80
C LYS A 178 -12.72 -21.34 -19.19
N LYS A 179 -13.53 -21.94 -18.32
CA LYS A 179 -15.00 -22.00 -18.51
C LYS A 179 -15.69 -20.64 -18.35
N PHE A 180 -15.04 -19.68 -17.69
CA PHE A 180 -15.55 -18.32 -17.65
C PHE A 180 -15.21 -17.62 -18.97
N LYS A 181 -16.21 -17.44 -19.83
CA LYS A 181 -16.05 -16.66 -21.07
C LYS A 181 -15.66 -15.24 -20.66
N ILE A 182 -14.47 -14.79 -21.05
CA ILE A 182 -14.09 -13.38 -20.94
C ILE A 182 -15.11 -12.60 -21.78
N LYS A 183 -15.87 -11.73 -21.14
CA LYS A 183 -16.81 -10.86 -21.85
C LYS A 183 -16.03 -9.96 -22.82
N LYS A 184 -16.61 -9.68 -24.00
CA LYS A 184 -15.97 -8.87 -25.07
C LYS A 184 -15.63 -7.43 -24.66
N HIS A 185 -16.04 -7.00 -23.46
CA HIS A 185 -15.91 -5.61 -22.97
C HIS A 185 -14.82 -5.43 -21.91
N VAL A 186 -13.90 -6.39 -21.79
CA VAL A 186 -12.76 -6.28 -20.85
C VAL A 186 -11.60 -5.62 -21.56
N ILE A 187 -11.17 -4.47 -21.04
CA ILE A 187 -10.07 -3.66 -21.58
C ILE A 187 -8.96 -3.58 -20.55
N VAL A 188 -7.71 -3.62 -21.03
CA VAL A 188 -6.51 -3.46 -20.19
C VAL A 188 -5.98 -2.05 -20.35
N TYR A 189 -5.73 -1.40 -19.20
CA TYR A 189 -5.16 -0.07 -19.14
C TYR A 189 -3.84 -0.12 -18.37
N ASN A 190 -2.92 0.75 -18.74
CA ASN A 190 -1.65 0.95 -18.05
C ASN A 190 -1.63 2.20 -17.16
N LYS A 191 -2.70 3.00 -17.19
CA LYS A 191 -2.84 4.23 -16.41
C LYS A 191 -4.32 4.57 -16.22
N PHE A 192 -4.66 5.22 -15.11
CA PHE A 192 -5.98 5.77 -14.88
C PHE A 192 -6.20 7.05 -15.72
N ASN A 193 -7.42 7.25 -16.21
CA ASN A 193 -7.83 8.41 -17.01
C ASN A 193 -9.20 8.91 -16.55
N ARG A 194 -9.75 9.90 -17.28
CA ARG A 194 -11.04 10.53 -16.97
C ARG A 194 -12.23 9.55 -16.87
N LYS A 195 -12.21 8.41 -17.58
CA LYS A 195 -13.28 7.40 -17.45
C LYS A 195 -13.34 6.82 -16.04
N PHE A 196 -12.17 6.60 -15.42
CA PHE A 196 -12.08 6.15 -14.02
C PHE A 196 -12.54 7.22 -13.03
N ASP A 197 -12.28 8.51 -13.29
CA ASP A 197 -12.80 9.60 -12.47
C ASP A 197 -14.34 9.68 -12.53
N ASN A 198 -14.93 9.46 -13.71
CA ASN A 198 -16.36 9.38 -13.87
C ASN A 198 -16.95 8.21 -13.05
N PHE A 199 -16.34 7.03 -13.14
CA PHE A 199 -16.70 5.87 -12.32
C PHE A 199 -16.58 6.16 -10.83
N TRP A 200 -15.46 6.75 -10.38
CA TRP A 200 -15.23 7.15 -9.00
C TRP A 200 -16.31 8.12 -8.48
N ASN A 201 -16.67 9.11 -9.29
CA ASN A 201 -17.70 10.08 -8.93
C ASN A 201 -19.09 9.43 -8.78
N LYS A 202 -19.43 8.45 -9.64
CA LYS A 202 -20.64 7.63 -9.48
C LYS A 202 -20.58 6.78 -8.22
N LEU A 203 -19.45 6.12 -7.96
CA LEU A 203 -19.25 5.25 -6.81
C LEU A 203 -19.43 6.00 -5.48
N LYS A 204 -18.86 7.22 -5.36
CA LYS A 204 -19.02 8.08 -4.17
C LYS A 204 -20.48 8.43 -3.89
N LYS A 205 -21.24 8.74 -4.93
CA LYS A 205 -22.67 9.09 -4.81
C LYS A 205 -23.53 7.89 -4.42
N PHE A 206 -23.15 6.70 -4.86
CA PHE A 206 -23.89 5.46 -4.59
C PHE A 206 -23.61 4.92 -3.18
N ASN A 207 -22.34 4.93 -2.76
CA ASN A 207 -21.91 4.35 -1.47
C ASN A 207 -21.78 5.42 -0.38
N LYS A 208 -22.88 6.10 -0.06
CA LYS A 208 -22.89 7.22 0.89
C LYS A 208 -22.46 6.82 2.30
N GLU A 209 -22.81 5.64 2.77
CA GLU A 209 -22.55 5.16 4.13
C GLU A 209 -21.17 4.51 4.30
N THR A 210 -20.34 4.51 3.24
CA THR A 210 -19.02 3.88 3.27
C THR A 210 -17.92 4.93 3.32
N PHE A 211 -17.03 4.82 4.30
CA PHE A 211 -15.81 5.62 4.36
C PHE A 211 -14.78 5.08 3.38
N MET A 212 -14.59 5.78 2.28
CA MET A 212 -13.81 5.30 1.13
C MET A 212 -12.56 6.14 0.92
N PHE A 213 -11.44 5.46 0.73
CA PHE A 213 -10.21 6.06 0.26
C PHE A 213 -10.40 6.74 -1.11
N ASN A 214 -9.74 7.87 -1.34
CA ASN A 214 -9.77 8.55 -2.63
C ASN A 214 -9.21 7.68 -3.75
N ARG A 215 -10.02 7.49 -4.80
CA ARG A 215 -9.68 6.67 -5.98
C ARG A 215 -9.69 7.49 -7.27
N SER A 216 -9.43 8.80 -7.18
CA SER A 216 -9.25 9.63 -8.38
C SER A 216 -8.05 9.14 -9.20
N SER A 217 -8.12 9.36 -10.52
CA SER A 217 -7.04 8.99 -11.43
C SER A 217 -5.71 9.61 -11.02
N GLU A 218 -5.70 10.85 -10.57
CA GLU A 218 -4.51 11.54 -10.10
C GLU A 218 -3.89 10.84 -8.89
N TRP A 219 -4.72 10.49 -7.88
CA TRP A 219 -4.25 9.82 -6.67
C TRP A 219 -3.70 8.42 -6.95
N ILE A 220 -4.44 7.61 -7.70
CA ILE A 220 -4.01 6.23 -7.99
C ILE A 220 -2.76 6.23 -8.88
N ASN A 221 -2.71 7.09 -9.89
CA ASN A 221 -1.54 7.20 -10.76
C ASN A 221 -0.28 7.64 -10.00
N TRP A 222 -0.39 8.55 -9.04
CA TRP A 222 0.71 8.92 -8.18
C TRP A 222 1.12 7.76 -7.26
N HIS A 223 0.14 7.15 -6.57
CA HIS A 223 0.39 6.09 -5.59
C HIS A 223 1.04 4.84 -6.21
N LEU A 224 0.66 4.49 -7.43
CA LEU A 224 1.15 3.33 -8.17
C LEU A 224 2.12 3.71 -9.31
N SER A 225 2.64 4.94 -9.30
CA SER A 225 3.46 5.45 -10.40
C SER A 225 4.66 4.54 -10.72
N HIS A 226 5.42 4.13 -9.69
CA HIS A 226 6.55 3.23 -9.86
C HIS A 226 6.13 1.88 -10.50
N GLN A 227 5.02 1.31 -10.07
CA GLN A 227 4.50 0.05 -10.60
C GLN A 227 4.05 0.18 -12.06
N PHE A 228 3.44 1.30 -12.43
CA PHE A 228 3.06 1.58 -13.82
C PHE A 228 4.29 1.83 -14.70
N GLU A 229 5.25 2.62 -14.26
CA GLU A 229 6.49 2.93 -14.99
C GLU A 229 7.36 1.69 -15.22
N THR A 230 7.35 0.77 -14.27
CA THR A 230 8.11 -0.50 -14.36
C THR A 230 7.30 -1.66 -14.95
N ASN A 231 6.12 -1.42 -15.49
CA ASN A 231 5.19 -2.43 -16.01
C ASN A 231 4.88 -3.54 -14.99
N LYS A 232 4.89 -3.21 -13.70
CA LYS A 232 4.53 -4.13 -12.62
C LYS A 232 3.07 -4.00 -12.17
N ALA A 233 2.32 -3.08 -12.76
CA ALA A 233 0.89 -2.92 -12.55
C ALA A 233 0.15 -2.84 -13.88
N ILE A 234 -1.00 -3.49 -13.94
CA ILE A 234 -1.98 -3.33 -15.02
C ILE A 234 -3.37 -3.13 -14.43
N ILE A 235 -4.22 -2.43 -15.14
CA ILE A 235 -5.61 -2.22 -14.78
C ILE A 235 -6.47 -3.02 -15.74
N VAL A 236 -7.31 -3.88 -15.20
CA VAL A 236 -8.29 -4.65 -15.99
C VAL A 236 -9.65 -4.06 -15.68
N ALA A 237 -10.32 -3.49 -16.68
CA ALA A 237 -11.62 -2.84 -16.53
C ALA A 237 -12.67 -3.49 -17.42
N GLU A 238 -13.90 -3.56 -16.94
CA GLU A 238 -15.07 -3.87 -17.74
C GLU A 238 -15.75 -2.56 -18.16
N GLU A 239 -15.93 -2.37 -19.48
CA GLU A 239 -16.61 -1.21 -20.04
C GLU A 239 -17.95 -1.60 -20.67
N GLN A 240 -18.94 -0.73 -20.50
CA GLN A 240 -20.23 -0.81 -21.18
C GLN A 240 -20.63 0.59 -21.64
N ASN A 241 -21.00 0.74 -22.93
CA ASN A 241 -21.37 2.03 -23.51
C ASN A 241 -20.32 3.13 -23.25
N ASP A 242 -19.05 2.82 -23.44
CA ASP A 242 -17.90 3.71 -23.21
C ASP A 242 -17.71 4.16 -21.74
N GLU A 243 -18.38 3.53 -20.79
CA GLU A 243 -18.25 3.80 -19.36
C GLU A 243 -17.66 2.59 -18.62
N ILE A 244 -16.80 2.86 -17.65
CA ILE A 244 -16.29 1.82 -16.75
C ILE A 244 -17.39 1.44 -15.76
N ILE A 245 -17.69 0.13 -15.69
CA ILE A 245 -18.64 -0.44 -14.73
C ILE A 245 -17.96 -1.17 -13.59
N GLY A 246 -16.67 -1.50 -13.75
CA GLY A 246 -15.83 -2.10 -12.71
C GLY A 246 -14.40 -2.23 -13.18
N TYR A 247 -13.47 -2.31 -12.22
CA TYR A 247 -12.05 -2.52 -12.51
C TYR A 247 -11.33 -3.24 -11.39
N SER A 248 -10.18 -3.82 -11.74
CA SER A 248 -9.20 -4.39 -10.81
C SER A 248 -7.81 -3.92 -11.17
N ILE A 249 -6.98 -3.70 -10.16
CA ILE A 249 -5.56 -3.42 -10.32
C ILE A 249 -4.78 -4.70 -10.02
N CYS A 250 -4.03 -5.19 -10.99
CA CYS A 250 -3.20 -6.37 -10.86
C CYS A 250 -1.74 -5.94 -10.70
N LEU A 251 -1.10 -6.37 -9.60
CA LEU A 251 0.29 -6.10 -9.33
C LEU A 251 1.13 -7.35 -9.56
N LEU A 252 2.20 -7.23 -10.33
CA LEU A 252 3.19 -8.28 -10.50
C LEU A 252 4.15 -8.30 -9.31
N LYS A 253 4.20 -9.40 -8.60
CA LYS A 253 5.14 -9.61 -7.49
C LYS A 253 6.12 -10.73 -7.83
N ASN A 254 7.39 -10.50 -7.57
CA ASN A 254 8.39 -11.56 -7.55
C ASN A 254 8.34 -12.30 -6.21
N VAL A 255 8.51 -13.61 -6.24
CA VAL A 255 8.45 -14.47 -5.03
C VAL A 255 9.78 -14.47 -4.27
N ASP A 256 10.83 -13.92 -4.89
CA ASP A 256 12.22 -13.95 -4.35
C ASP A 256 12.53 -12.81 -3.37
N LYS A 257 11.50 -12.07 -2.91
CA LYS A 257 11.64 -11.01 -1.89
C LYS A 257 10.79 -11.26 -0.66
#